data_b0f9df8d9dbd455bb2a503b5a24697f3
#
_entry.id   b0f9df8d9dbd455bb2a503b5a24697f3
#
_cell.length_a   1.000
_cell.length_b   1.000
_cell.length_c   1.000
_cell.angle_alpha   90.00
_cell.angle_beta   90.00
_cell.angle_gamma   90.00
#
_symmetry.space_group_name_H-M   'P 1'
#
loop_
_entity.id
_entity.type
_entity.pdbx_description
1 polymer ?
#
loop_
_entity_poly.entity_id
_entity_poly.type
_entity_poly.pdbx_seq_one_letter_code
_entity_poly.pdbx_strand_id
1 'polypeptide(L)'
;SGWTDTPTPMLRNPDLVAGLEYAAYPSLEAYMTIEDTTEGRVYAANPYFHQVDTAGNQLPYIDYQNERYINENEIRLLKLVNGEVDYKSQSVQLESAPQLLDGAESGGYSLQINPGCGAALFSFNVTHPDMEKRKVYSDIRFRQAMSIALDRNEINDVAYYGMGVVEQFVGISPAPDFVPDAIKTHMTQYDPDGANALLDEVGLKDVDGDGFRELPNGAAFAMNIDYATQGIGGVEVELVARMWNDVGVKTSFKEVTPDEYRGSQSSNALDVHAWDKGQPLAIIAGNPETFKAPFGNYFNHTQGMLWGAYIDSDGSDGVEPPQWVYDLSDGIDKFQSYELGTAESNEWGEKITTMLTEQTLLIGTVKAPFPTYHRNALKNFTQFKT
;
A
#
# COMPACT_ATOMS: atom_id res chain seq x y z
N SER A 1 -17.92 -17.32 30.53
CA SER A 1 -17.34 -17.72 29.22
C SER A 1 -16.72 -16.49 28.59
N GLY A 2 -15.44 -16.51 28.26
CA GLY A 2 -14.65 -15.37 27.74
C GLY A 2 -15.03 -14.89 26.34
N TRP A 3 -16.23 -15.21 25.86
CA TRP A 3 -16.77 -14.76 24.57
C TRP A 3 -17.44 -13.37 24.62
N THR A 4 -17.59 -12.81 25.81
CA THR A 4 -18.21 -11.48 25.97
C THR A 4 -17.21 -10.33 25.95
N ASP A 5 -15.92 -10.64 26.10
CA ASP A 5 -14.86 -9.63 26.03
C ASP A 5 -14.13 -9.81 24.71
N THR A 6 -14.48 -8.98 23.77
CA THR A 6 -13.87 -8.82 22.45
C THR A 6 -12.89 -9.92 21.97
N PRO A 7 -13.09 -10.56 20.82
CA PRO A 7 -12.16 -11.57 20.27
C PRO A 7 -10.71 -11.09 20.13
N THR A 8 -10.52 -9.77 20.09
CA THR A 8 -9.22 -9.13 19.86
C THR A 8 -8.14 -9.47 20.91
N PRO A 9 -8.40 -9.54 22.21
CA PRO A 9 -7.40 -10.01 23.18
C PRO A 9 -7.04 -11.50 23.01
N MET A 10 -7.99 -12.34 22.60
CA MET A 10 -7.73 -13.76 22.35
C MET A 10 -6.90 -13.96 21.07
N LEU A 11 -7.18 -13.20 20.01
CA LEU A 11 -6.42 -13.24 18.75
C LEU A 11 -5.00 -12.68 18.87
N ARG A 12 -4.76 -11.84 19.89
CA ARG A 12 -3.45 -11.21 20.16
C ARG A 12 -2.73 -11.81 21.37
N ASN A 13 -3.29 -12.80 22.03
CA ASN A 13 -2.61 -13.46 23.13
C ASN A 13 -1.51 -14.38 22.56
N PRO A 14 -0.20 -14.06 22.78
CA PRO A 14 0.89 -14.89 22.28
C PRO A 14 0.82 -16.33 22.79
N ASP A 15 0.29 -16.54 24.00
CA ASP A 15 0.15 -17.88 24.60
C ASP A 15 -0.92 -18.74 23.90
N LEU A 16 -1.90 -18.10 23.25
CA LEU A 16 -2.91 -18.80 22.44
C LEU A 16 -2.48 -18.97 20.97
N VAL A 17 -1.50 -18.20 20.53
CA VAL A 17 -0.93 -18.27 19.18
C VAL A 17 0.22 -19.27 19.11
N ALA A 18 0.84 -19.60 20.26
CA ALA A 18 1.94 -20.52 20.36
C ALA A 18 1.46 -21.98 20.50
N GLY A 19 1.58 -22.77 19.45
CA GLY A 19 1.47 -24.21 19.50
C GLY A 19 0.07 -24.82 19.28
N LEU A 20 -0.10 -26.05 19.75
CA LEU A 20 -1.30 -26.89 19.56
C LEU A 20 -2.59 -26.30 20.14
N GLU A 21 -2.51 -25.37 21.07
CA GLU A 21 -3.65 -24.68 21.65
C GLU A 21 -4.40 -23.84 20.62
N TYR A 22 -3.67 -23.34 19.58
CA TYR A 22 -4.29 -22.62 18.47
C TYR A 22 -5.11 -23.53 17.55
N ALA A 23 -4.72 -24.80 17.42
CA ALA A 23 -5.47 -25.79 16.65
C ALA A 23 -6.85 -26.11 17.23
N ALA A 24 -7.05 -25.88 18.53
CA ALA A 24 -8.33 -26.05 19.21
C ALA A 24 -9.26 -24.82 19.09
N TYR A 25 -8.79 -23.70 18.49
CA TYR A 25 -9.60 -22.50 18.30
C TYR A 25 -10.63 -22.72 17.19
N PRO A 26 -11.91 -22.46 17.44
CA PRO A 26 -12.94 -22.58 16.41
C PRO A 26 -12.65 -21.60 15.27
N SER A 27 -12.41 -22.10 14.09
CA SER A 27 -12.06 -21.31 12.91
C SER A 27 -12.95 -21.69 11.72
N LEU A 28 -13.31 -20.68 10.91
CA LEU A 28 -13.92 -20.88 9.58
C LEU A 28 -12.86 -20.95 8.48
N GLU A 29 -11.57 -20.88 8.84
CA GLU A 29 -10.47 -20.98 7.91
C GLU A 29 -10.32 -22.39 7.32
N ALA A 30 -9.82 -22.46 6.09
CA ALA A 30 -9.61 -23.73 5.40
C ALA A 30 -8.51 -24.59 6.03
N TYR A 31 -7.59 -23.97 6.77
CA TYR A 31 -6.46 -24.64 7.40
C TYR A 31 -6.34 -24.27 8.89
N MET A 32 -5.80 -25.20 9.66
CA MET A 32 -5.49 -25.03 11.07
C MET A 32 -3.98 -25.20 11.29
N THR A 33 -3.36 -24.35 12.08
CA THR A 33 -1.96 -24.50 12.47
C THR A 33 -1.83 -25.72 13.39
N ILE A 34 -0.97 -26.65 13.03
CA ILE A 34 -0.69 -27.84 13.82
C ILE A 34 0.75 -27.85 14.39
N GLU A 35 1.62 -27.03 13.84
CA GLU A 35 2.99 -26.84 14.32
C GLU A 35 3.40 -25.38 14.06
N ASP A 36 4.04 -24.75 15.05
CA ASP A 36 4.63 -23.42 14.93
C ASP A 36 5.99 -23.42 15.62
N THR A 37 7.05 -23.16 14.86
CA THR A 37 8.43 -23.18 15.31
C THR A 37 9.19 -21.97 14.80
N THR A 38 10.42 -21.78 15.27
CA THR A 38 11.31 -20.73 14.73
C THR A 38 11.77 -21.01 13.29
N GLU A 39 11.55 -22.21 12.77
CA GLU A 39 11.95 -22.61 11.42
C GLU A 39 10.79 -22.53 10.41
N GLY A 40 9.54 -22.47 10.90
CA GLY A 40 8.35 -22.41 10.05
C GLY A 40 7.08 -22.89 10.72
N ARG A 41 6.02 -22.98 9.92
CA ARG A 41 4.69 -23.43 10.33
C ARG A 41 4.20 -24.57 9.47
N VAL A 42 3.45 -25.47 10.10
CA VAL A 42 2.71 -26.53 9.39
C VAL A 42 1.22 -26.34 9.64
N TYR A 43 0.46 -26.33 8.57
CA TYR A 43 -0.98 -26.25 8.60
C TYR A 43 -1.59 -27.54 8.06
N ALA A 44 -2.65 -28.03 8.69
CA ALA A 44 -3.47 -29.12 8.19
C ALA A 44 -4.84 -28.62 7.72
N ALA A 45 -5.40 -29.29 6.72
CA ALA A 45 -6.74 -29.01 6.26
C ALA A 45 -7.75 -29.11 7.42
N ASN A 46 -8.62 -28.11 7.53
CA ASN A 46 -9.69 -28.08 8.54
C ASN A 46 -10.82 -29.05 8.14
N PRO A 47 -11.04 -30.16 8.87
CA PRO A 47 -12.07 -31.10 8.53
C PRO A 47 -13.51 -30.55 8.65
N TYR A 48 -13.66 -29.41 9.29
CA TYR A 48 -14.92 -28.69 9.47
C TYR A 48 -15.05 -27.48 8.55
N PHE A 49 -14.16 -27.32 7.56
CA PHE A 49 -14.28 -26.23 6.61
C PHE A 49 -15.60 -26.31 5.86
N HIS A 50 -16.32 -25.21 5.77
CA HIS A 50 -17.73 -25.17 5.34
C HIS A 50 -17.93 -25.21 3.83
N GLN A 51 -16.86 -25.06 3.03
CA GLN A 51 -16.97 -24.99 1.58
C GLN A 51 -16.79 -26.35 0.92
N VAL A 52 -17.56 -26.56 -0.14
CA VAL A 52 -17.47 -27.72 -1.03
C VAL A 52 -17.34 -27.26 -2.48
N ASP A 53 -16.78 -28.10 -3.34
CA ASP A 53 -16.76 -27.86 -4.77
C ASP A 53 -18.14 -28.15 -5.42
N THR A 54 -18.23 -27.91 -6.72
CA THR A 54 -19.50 -28.18 -7.49
C THR A 54 -19.90 -29.65 -7.57
N ALA A 55 -18.98 -30.57 -7.25
CA ALA A 55 -19.24 -32.01 -7.17
C ALA A 55 -19.58 -32.49 -5.75
N GLY A 56 -19.56 -31.58 -4.77
CA GLY A 56 -19.83 -31.86 -3.35
C GLY A 56 -18.62 -32.38 -2.58
N ASN A 57 -17.41 -32.32 -3.12
CA ASN A 57 -16.20 -32.65 -2.39
C ASN A 57 -15.83 -31.53 -1.45
N GLN A 58 -15.45 -31.88 -0.22
CA GLN A 58 -15.02 -30.88 0.76
C GLN A 58 -13.67 -30.26 0.38
N LEU A 59 -13.57 -28.95 0.54
CA LEU A 59 -12.34 -28.19 0.40
C LEU A 59 -11.64 -28.06 1.76
N PRO A 60 -10.32 -27.78 1.80
CA PRO A 60 -9.40 -27.66 0.66
C PRO A 60 -8.94 -29.03 0.14
N TYR A 61 -8.42 -29.08 -1.10
CA TYR A 61 -7.89 -30.31 -1.69
C TYR A 61 -6.48 -30.69 -1.20
N ILE A 62 -5.73 -29.71 -0.70
CA ILE A 62 -4.36 -29.90 -0.19
C ILE A 62 -4.46 -30.20 1.30
N ASP A 63 -3.93 -31.34 1.72
CA ASP A 63 -4.02 -31.78 3.11
C ASP A 63 -3.14 -30.95 4.05
N TYR A 64 -1.93 -30.58 3.59
CA TYR A 64 -0.94 -29.87 4.41
C TYR A 64 -0.32 -28.72 3.63
N GLN A 65 -0.08 -27.60 4.35
CA GLN A 65 0.78 -26.50 3.91
C GLN A 65 1.96 -26.43 4.87
N ASN A 66 3.16 -26.36 4.32
CA ASN A 66 4.40 -26.28 5.09
C ASN A 66 5.12 -24.98 4.72
N GLU A 67 5.06 -23.98 5.59
CA GLU A 67 5.78 -22.72 5.45
C GLU A 67 7.15 -22.85 6.10
N ARG A 68 8.17 -22.36 5.40
CA ARG A 68 9.53 -22.25 5.95
C ARG A 68 9.98 -20.81 6.01
N TYR A 69 10.54 -20.42 7.14
CA TYR A 69 11.11 -19.10 7.33
C TYR A 69 12.53 -19.08 6.76
N ILE A 70 12.74 -18.25 5.74
CA ILE A 70 14.04 -18.05 5.10
C ILE A 70 14.27 -16.56 5.04
N ASN A 71 15.15 -16.06 5.89
CA ASN A 71 15.41 -14.61 6.03
C ASN A 71 16.27 -14.09 4.88
N GLU A 72 17.22 -14.88 4.38
CA GLU A 72 18.14 -14.46 3.33
C GLU A 72 17.48 -14.57 1.95
N ASN A 73 17.40 -13.44 1.27
CA ASN A 73 16.79 -13.35 -0.07
C ASN A 73 17.49 -14.25 -1.10
N GLU A 74 18.80 -14.35 -1.05
CA GLU A 74 19.60 -15.18 -1.95
C GLU A 74 19.30 -16.68 -1.79
N ILE A 75 19.19 -17.16 -0.53
CA ILE A 75 18.83 -18.55 -0.25
C ILE A 75 17.40 -18.84 -0.73
N ARG A 76 16.49 -17.90 -0.50
CA ARG A 76 15.12 -18.03 -0.99
C ARG A 76 15.05 -18.10 -2.50
N LEU A 77 15.76 -17.24 -3.19
CA LEU A 77 15.85 -17.26 -4.66
C LEU A 77 16.42 -18.57 -5.19
N LEU A 78 17.49 -19.07 -4.57
CA LEU A 78 18.09 -20.36 -4.96
C LEU A 78 17.08 -21.51 -4.85
N LYS A 79 16.29 -21.54 -3.77
CA LYS A 79 15.25 -22.56 -3.59
C LYS A 79 14.13 -22.46 -4.62
N LEU A 80 13.74 -21.25 -5.01
CA LEU A 80 12.78 -21.04 -6.09
C LEU A 80 13.35 -21.55 -7.43
N VAL A 81 14.57 -21.17 -7.79
CA VAL A 81 15.24 -21.60 -9.03
C VAL A 81 15.37 -23.12 -9.10
N ASN A 82 15.64 -23.77 -7.97
CA ASN A 82 15.79 -25.24 -7.88
C ASN A 82 14.42 -25.97 -7.88
N GLY A 83 13.29 -25.28 -7.87
CA GLY A 83 11.97 -25.92 -7.80
C GLY A 83 11.65 -26.55 -6.44
N GLU A 84 12.28 -26.08 -5.36
CA GLU A 84 12.07 -26.61 -3.98
C GLU A 84 10.82 -26.01 -3.30
N VAL A 85 10.17 -25.04 -3.92
CA VAL A 85 8.99 -24.35 -3.40
C VAL A 85 7.79 -24.65 -4.29
N ASP A 86 6.64 -24.99 -3.74
CA ASP A 86 5.46 -25.30 -4.54
C ASP A 86 4.70 -24.04 -4.98
N TYR A 87 4.62 -23.04 -4.11
CA TYR A 87 3.90 -21.78 -4.38
C TYR A 87 4.51 -20.60 -3.62
N LYS A 88 4.61 -19.45 -4.28
CA LYS A 88 5.02 -18.19 -3.68
C LYS A 88 4.45 -17.01 -4.45
N SER A 89 3.65 -16.18 -3.79
CA SER A 89 3.09 -14.95 -4.38
C SER A 89 3.64 -13.67 -3.74
N GLN A 90 4.03 -13.74 -2.48
CA GLN A 90 4.60 -12.59 -1.78
C GLN A 90 6.12 -12.63 -1.80
N SER A 91 6.74 -11.44 -1.88
CA SER A 91 8.20 -11.30 -1.81
C SER A 91 8.97 -12.11 -2.88
N VAL A 92 8.36 -12.34 -4.05
CA VAL A 92 9.08 -12.72 -5.27
C VAL A 92 9.49 -11.41 -5.92
N GLN A 93 10.77 -11.09 -5.79
CA GLN A 93 11.28 -9.81 -6.27
C GLN A 93 11.28 -9.75 -7.81
N LEU A 94 10.86 -8.63 -8.39
CA LEU A 94 10.82 -8.45 -9.83
C LEU A 94 12.23 -8.51 -10.45
N GLU A 95 13.23 -8.03 -9.72
CA GLU A 95 14.65 -8.10 -10.10
C GLU A 95 15.14 -9.54 -10.32
N SER A 96 14.51 -10.50 -9.65
CA SER A 96 14.81 -11.93 -9.80
C SER A 96 14.07 -12.59 -10.96
N ALA A 97 13.14 -11.87 -11.60
CA ALA A 97 12.33 -12.45 -12.67
C ALA A 97 13.14 -13.01 -13.85
N PRO A 98 14.21 -12.35 -14.36
CA PRO A 98 15.01 -12.92 -15.44
C PRO A 98 15.63 -14.26 -15.07
N GLN A 99 16.21 -14.40 -13.88
CA GLN A 99 16.82 -15.65 -13.39
C GLN A 99 15.76 -16.74 -13.15
N LEU A 100 14.60 -16.38 -12.64
CA LEU A 100 13.48 -17.31 -12.44
C LEU A 100 12.88 -17.77 -13.77
N LEU A 101 12.78 -16.91 -14.78
CA LEU A 101 12.32 -17.28 -16.11
C LEU A 101 13.30 -18.22 -16.81
N ASP A 102 14.60 -17.96 -16.71
CA ASP A 102 15.65 -18.80 -17.29
C ASP A 102 15.69 -20.20 -16.66
N GLY A 103 15.50 -20.29 -15.32
CA GLY A 103 15.47 -21.55 -14.58
C GLY A 103 14.15 -22.32 -14.64
N ALA A 104 13.08 -21.78 -15.22
CA ALA A 104 11.72 -22.31 -15.09
C ALA A 104 11.54 -23.75 -15.63
N GLU A 105 12.12 -24.05 -16.79
CA GLU A 105 12.03 -25.38 -17.40
C GLU A 105 12.76 -26.43 -16.55
N SER A 106 14.00 -26.16 -16.16
CA SER A 106 14.82 -27.07 -15.38
C SER A 106 14.32 -27.27 -13.95
N GLY A 107 13.78 -26.23 -13.32
CA GLY A 107 13.17 -26.27 -11.99
C GLY A 107 11.74 -26.83 -11.94
N GLY A 108 11.10 -27.00 -13.10
CA GLY A 108 9.74 -27.54 -13.22
C GLY A 108 8.67 -26.63 -12.61
N TYR A 109 8.80 -25.32 -12.77
CA TYR A 109 7.88 -24.31 -12.27
C TYR A 109 7.50 -23.31 -13.37
N SER A 110 6.57 -22.43 -13.06
CA SER A 110 6.18 -21.29 -13.87
C SER A 110 6.25 -20.03 -13.05
N LEU A 111 6.75 -18.95 -13.66
CA LEU A 111 6.67 -17.60 -13.13
C LEU A 111 5.63 -16.84 -13.96
N GLN A 112 4.64 -16.31 -13.27
CA GLN A 112 3.63 -15.45 -13.86
C GLN A 112 3.87 -14.03 -13.38
N ILE A 113 4.05 -13.08 -14.27
CA ILE A 113 4.11 -11.65 -13.95
C ILE A 113 2.69 -11.11 -14.13
N ASN A 114 2.06 -10.81 -13.01
CA ASN A 114 0.70 -10.29 -13.00
C ASN A 114 0.72 -8.76 -13.09
N PRO A 115 -0.27 -8.15 -13.74
CA PRO A 115 -0.46 -6.71 -13.61
C PRO A 115 -0.71 -6.37 -12.13
N GLY A 116 -0.07 -5.30 -11.64
CA GLY A 116 -0.15 -4.92 -10.24
C GLY A 116 -1.57 -4.50 -9.82
N CYS A 117 -1.94 -4.90 -8.61
CA CYS A 117 -3.09 -4.30 -7.92
C CYS A 117 -2.65 -3.19 -6.96
N GLY A 118 -1.35 -3.10 -6.64
CA GLY A 118 -0.76 -2.09 -5.78
C GLY A 118 -0.04 -1.03 -6.59
N ALA A 119 -0.18 0.21 -6.18
CA ALA A 119 0.67 1.30 -6.61
C ALA A 119 1.56 1.70 -5.45
N ALA A 120 2.85 1.88 -5.69
CA ALA A 120 3.69 2.58 -4.76
C ALA A 120 3.18 4.02 -4.66
N LEU A 121 3.05 4.52 -3.45
CA LEU A 121 2.54 5.85 -3.24
C LEU A 121 3.28 6.59 -2.13
N PHE A 122 3.31 7.90 -2.31
CA PHE A 122 3.82 8.85 -1.34
C PHE A 122 2.69 9.78 -0.91
N SER A 123 2.70 10.14 0.36
CA SER A 123 1.75 11.11 0.87
C SER A 123 2.32 11.86 2.06
N PHE A 124 2.03 13.15 2.13
CA PHE A 124 2.55 14.02 3.17
C PHE A 124 1.64 13.99 4.40
N ASN A 125 2.23 14.10 5.57
CA ASN A 125 1.49 14.15 6.81
C ASN A 125 0.82 15.52 7.00
N VAL A 126 -0.40 15.65 6.51
CA VAL A 126 -1.19 16.89 6.59
C VAL A 126 -1.62 17.26 8.01
N THR A 127 -1.38 16.40 8.98
CA THR A 127 -1.59 16.67 10.40
C THR A 127 -0.30 16.57 11.21
N HIS A 128 0.86 16.83 10.58
CA HIS A 128 2.18 16.77 11.19
C HIS A 128 2.25 17.59 12.50
N PRO A 129 2.95 17.11 13.55
CA PRO A 129 3.05 17.82 14.83
C PRO A 129 3.78 19.17 14.71
N ASP A 130 4.78 19.29 13.83
CA ASP A 130 5.37 20.59 13.49
C ASP A 130 4.38 21.41 12.65
N MET A 131 3.95 22.54 13.19
CA MET A 131 2.93 23.40 12.59
C MET A 131 3.38 24.08 11.29
N GLU A 132 4.68 24.36 11.12
CA GLU A 132 5.17 24.97 9.89
C GLU A 132 5.23 23.93 8.76
N LYS A 133 5.69 22.72 9.04
CA LYS A 133 5.61 21.60 8.11
C LYS A 133 4.15 21.27 7.77
N ARG A 134 3.27 21.23 8.78
CA ARG A 134 1.82 20.98 8.57
C ARG A 134 1.20 21.97 7.60
N LYS A 135 1.52 23.26 7.69
CA LYS A 135 1.03 24.29 6.75
C LYS A 135 1.45 23.99 5.33
N VAL A 136 2.72 23.61 5.14
CA VAL A 136 3.26 23.26 3.81
C VAL A 136 2.57 22.00 3.29
N TYR A 137 2.54 20.91 4.07
CA TYR A 137 1.95 19.63 3.63
C TYR A 137 0.44 19.72 3.37
N SER A 138 -0.27 20.62 4.06
CA SER A 138 -1.69 20.85 3.86
C SER A 138 -2.01 21.72 2.65
N ASP A 139 -1.02 22.46 2.11
CA ASP A 139 -1.22 23.24 0.89
C ASP A 139 -1.28 22.33 -0.34
N ILE A 140 -2.38 22.36 -1.06
CA ILE A 140 -2.57 21.51 -2.23
C ILE A 140 -1.52 21.79 -3.32
N ARG A 141 -1.07 23.05 -3.46
CA ARG A 141 -0.06 23.43 -4.45
C ARG A 141 1.26 22.76 -4.18
N PHE A 142 1.63 22.61 -2.89
CA PHE A 142 2.82 21.84 -2.50
C PHE A 142 2.68 20.37 -2.96
N ARG A 143 1.57 19.71 -2.65
CA ARG A 143 1.36 18.31 -3.04
C ARG A 143 1.32 18.13 -4.55
N GLN A 144 0.69 19.06 -5.27
CA GLN A 144 0.69 19.08 -6.73
C GLN A 144 2.11 19.26 -7.30
N ALA A 145 2.89 20.20 -6.75
CA ALA A 145 4.28 20.40 -7.14
C ALA A 145 5.10 19.13 -6.97
N MET A 146 4.99 18.48 -5.81
CA MET A 146 5.70 17.23 -5.52
C MET A 146 5.28 16.07 -6.41
N SER A 147 4.03 16.08 -6.89
CA SER A 147 3.54 15.09 -7.85
C SER A 147 4.12 15.29 -9.25
N ILE A 148 4.07 16.54 -9.78
CA ILE A 148 4.55 16.82 -11.14
C ILE A 148 6.09 16.93 -11.24
N ALA A 149 6.78 17.00 -10.11
CA ALA A 149 8.24 16.87 -10.05
C ALA A 149 8.75 15.45 -10.34
N LEU A 150 7.87 14.43 -10.36
CA LEU A 150 8.25 13.04 -10.55
C LEU A 150 8.24 12.63 -12.02
N ASP A 151 9.38 12.20 -12.54
CA ASP A 151 9.46 11.47 -13.80
C ASP A 151 9.08 10.01 -13.56
N ARG A 152 7.80 9.72 -13.72
CA ARG A 152 7.25 8.37 -13.52
C ARG A 152 7.70 7.37 -14.57
N ASN A 153 8.11 7.85 -15.76
CA ASN A 153 8.68 6.97 -16.78
C ASN A 153 10.07 6.51 -16.35
N GLU A 154 10.92 7.42 -15.84
CA GLU A 154 12.20 7.04 -15.27
C GLU A 154 12.04 6.07 -14.11
N ILE A 155 11.09 6.32 -13.20
CA ILE A 155 10.78 5.40 -12.10
C ILE A 155 10.39 4.02 -12.65
N ASN A 156 9.51 3.97 -13.65
CA ASN A 156 9.08 2.71 -14.27
C ASN A 156 10.26 1.97 -14.93
N ASP A 157 11.07 2.68 -15.67
CA ASP A 157 12.19 2.07 -16.39
C ASP A 157 13.26 1.52 -15.43
N VAL A 158 13.60 2.27 -14.39
CA VAL A 158 14.70 1.92 -13.46
C VAL A 158 14.24 0.95 -12.38
N ALA A 159 13.10 1.18 -11.73
CA ALA A 159 12.63 0.34 -10.64
C ALA A 159 11.81 -0.87 -11.11
N TYR A 160 11.14 -0.77 -12.27
CA TYR A 160 10.19 -1.78 -12.74
C TYR A 160 10.47 -2.29 -14.15
N TYR A 161 11.65 -1.99 -14.73
CA TYR A 161 12.09 -2.46 -16.06
C TYR A 161 11.13 -2.12 -17.20
N GLY A 162 10.40 -1.01 -17.10
CA GLY A 162 9.35 -0.62 -18.04
C GLY A 162 8.10 -1.49 -18.03
N MET A 163 7.94 -2.40 -17.07
CA MET A 163 6.83 -3.35 -17.03
C MET A 163 5.62 -2.85 -16.24
N GLY A 164 5.74 -1.74 -15.54
CA GLY A 164 4.65 -1.14 -14.78
C GLY A 164 3.76 -0.24 -15.63
N VAL A 165 2.70 0.24 -15.03
CA VAL A 165 1.79 1.23 -15.63
C VAL A 165 1.87 2.54 -14.85
N VAL A 166 2.23 3.62 -15.54
CA VAL A 166 2.27 4.97 -14.96
C VAL A 166 0.82 5.45 -14.80
N GLU A 167 0.38 5.65 -13.57
CA GLU A 167 -0.93 6.21 -13.27
C GLU A 167 -0.97 6.85 -11.87
N GLN A 168 -1.92 7.76 -11.67
CA GLN A 168 -2.21 8.31 -10.35
C GLN A 168 -2.99 7.28 -9.53
N PHE A 169 -2.79 7.28 -8.22
CA PHE A 169 -3.60 6.47 -7.33
C PHE A 169 -4.94 7.16 -7.03
N VAL A 170 -6.00 6.52 -7.46
CA VAL A 170 -7.39 7.06 -7.37
C VAL A 170 -8.18 6.51 -6.17
N GLY A 171 -7.51 5.91 -5.19
CA GLY A 171 -8.15 5.32 -4.01
C GLY A 171 -8.55 3.85 -4.18
N ILE A 172 -8.66 3.36 -5.40
CA ILE A 172 -9.01 1.99 -5.76
C ILE A 172 -7.98 1.48 -6.77
N SER A 173 -7.47 0.28 -6.61
CA SER A 173 -6.54 -0.32 -7.57
C SER A 173 -6.86 -1.81 -7.79
N PRO A 174 -6.96 -2.27 -9.05
CA PRO A 174 -6.91 -1.46 -10.28
C PRO A 174 -8.03 -0.41 -10.33
N ALA A 175 -7.78 0.69 -11.04
CA ALA A 175 -8.76 1.75 -11.21
C ALA A 175 -9.98 1.22 -12.00
N PRO A 176 -11.20 1.34 -11.47
CA PRO A 176 -12.40 0.86 -12.16
C PRO A 176 -12.71 1.66 -13.45
N ASP A 177 -13.50 1.05 -14.34
CA ASP A 177 -13.88 1.67 -15.62
C ASP A 177 -14.67 2.99 -15.48
N PHE A 178 -15.37 3.18 -14.36
CA PHE A 178 -16.10 4.43 -14.10
C PHE A 178 -15.18 5.61 -13.77
N VAL A 179 -13.89 5.38 -13.51
CA VAL A 179 -12.94 6.47 -13.22
C VAL A 179 -12.48 7.08 -14.55
N PRO A 180 -12.70 8.40 -14.78
CA PRO A 180 -12.25 9.06 -15.99
C PRO A 180 -10.74 9.01 -16.18
N ASP A 181 -10.27 8.89 -17.42
CA ASP A 181 -8.83 8.86 -17.72
C ASP A 181 -8.11 10.14 -17.27
N ALA A 182 -8.78 11.28 -17.30
CA ALA A 182 -8.23 12.54 -16.80
C ALA A 182 -7.94 12.49 -15.28
N ILE A 183 -8.69 11.68 -14.52
CA ILE A 183 -8.47 11.46 -13.09
C ILE A 183 -7.34 10.45 -12.87
N LYS A 184 -7.29 9.37 -13.66
CA LYS A 184 -6.18 8.39 -13.60
C LYS A 184 -4.82 9.01 -13.93
N THR A 185 -4.82 10.12 -14.67
CA THR A 185 -3.60 10.86 -15.07
C THR A 185 -3.48 12.24 -14.41
N HIS A 186 -4.28 12.51 -13.36
CA HIS A 186 -4.24 13.79 -12.66
C HIS A 186 -2.86 14.03 -12.03
N MET A 187 -2.22 15.17 -12.39
CA MET A 187 -0.89 15.55 -11.88
C MET A 187 0.20 14.47 -12.07
N THR A 188 0.14 13.67 -13.16
CA THR A 188 1.16 12.66 -13.47
C THR A 188 2.20 13.13 -14.49
N GLN A 189 1.98 14.26 -15.15
CA GLN A 189 2.95 14.84 -16.08
C GLN A 189 4.27 15.19 -15.36
N TYR A 190 5.38 14.97 -16.02
CA TYR A 190 6.68 15.45 -15.54
C TYR A 190 6.86 16.91 -15.96
N ASP A 191 6.82 17.80 -15.00
CA ASP A 191 6.93 19.26 -15.20
C ASP A 191 7.67 19.93 -14.03
N PRO A 192 9.00 19.82 -13.97
CA PRO A 192 9.79 20.40 -12.90
C PRO A 192 9.73 21.95 -12.88
N ASP A 193 9.52 22.60 -14.03
CA ASP A 193 9.37 24.06 -14.08
C ASP A 193 8.04 24.49 -13.44
N GLY A 194 6.95 23.77 -13.77
CA GLY A 194 5.65 23.97 -13.12
C GLY A 194 5.70 23.65 -11.63
N ALA A 195 6.44 22.61 -11.21
CA ALA A 195 6.65 22.29 -9.81
C ALA A 195 7.36 23.45 -9.07
N ASN A 196 8.43 24.00 -9.64
CA ASN A 196 9.12 25.17 -9.08
C ASN A 196 8.20 26.38 -8.96
N ALA A 197 7.36 26.67 -9.95
CA ALA A 197 6.40 27.77 -9.90
C ALA A 197 5.39 27.58 -8.76
N LEU A 198 4.83 26.38 -8.59
CA LEU A 198 3.91 26.09 -7.49
C LEU A 198 4.59 26.20 -6.12
N LEU A 199 5.84 25.74 -5.97
CA LEU A 199 6.61 25.88 -4.73
C LEU A 199 6.87 27.35 -4.39
N ASP A 200 7.14 28.19 -5.40
CA ASP A 200 7.27 29.64 -5.22
C ASP A 200 5.96 30.28 -4.75
N GLU A 201 4.82 29.84 -5.25
CA GLU A 201 3.48 30.30 -4.83
C GLU A 201 3.14 29.88 -3.40
N VAL A 202 3.61 28.72 -2.94
CA VAL A 202 3.52 28.28 -1.54
C VAL A 202 4.37 29.16 -0.63
N GLY A 203 5.38 29.83 -1.19
CA GLY A 203 6.33 30.67 -0.48
C GLY A 203 7.61 29.97 -0.06
N LEU A 204 7.84 28.76 -0.56
CA LEU A 204 9.10 28.04 -0.38
C LEU A 204 10.12 28.57 -1.38
N LYS A 205 11.19 29.20 -0.91
CA LYS A 205 12.20 29.84 -1.76
C LYS A 205 13.60 29.57 -1.23
N ASP A 206 14.55 29.34 -2.12
CA ASP A 206 15.97 29.34 -1.80
C ASP A 206 16.41 30.80 -1.54
N VAL A 207 16.55 31.17 -0.27
CA VAL A 207 16.90 32.54 0.14
C VAL A 207 18.34 32.69 0.48
N ASP A 208 19.07 31.63 0.79
CA ASP A 208 20.49 31.67 1.14
C ASP A 208 21.42 31.21 -0.01
N GLY A 209 20.85 30.62 -1.08
CA GLY A 209 21.56 30.23 -2.28
C GLY A 209 22.25 28.88 -2.18
N ASP A 210 21.82 28.00 -1.25
CA ASP A 210 22.38 26.64 -1.10
C ASP A 210 21.76 25.62 -2.04
N GLY A 211 20.74 26.03 -2.80
CA GLY A 211 20.00 25.19 -3.75
C GLY A 211 18.76 24.53 -3.14
N PHE A 212 18.48 24.75 -1.88
CA PHE A 212 17.29 24.25 -1.22
C PHE A 212 16.38 25.39 -0.77
N ARG A 213 15.11 25.09 -0.62
CA ARG A 213 14.06 26.05 -0.30
C ARG A 213 13.83 26.13 1.21
N GLU A 214 13.69 27.34 1.74
CA GLU A 214 13.29 27.60 3.12
C GLU A 214 11.77 27.75 3.23
N LEU A 215 11.30 27.60 4.47
CA LEU A 215 9.94 27.94 4.88
C LEU A 215 9.68 29.45 4.70
N PRO A 216 8.41 29.89 4.58
CA PRO A 216 8.08 31.31 4.44
C PRO A 216 8.60 32.21 5.58
N ASN A 217 8.90 31.65 6.73
CA ASN A 217 9.49 32.34 7.87
C ASN A 217 11.04 32.40 7.83
N GLY A 218 11.66 31.86 6.77
CA GLY A 218 13.12 31.79 6.57
C GLY A 218 13.81 30.64 7.32
N ALA A 219 13.10 29.78 7.98
CA ALA A 219 13.68 28.58 8.59
C ALA A 219 13.95 27.50 7.55
N ALA A 220 15.00 26.71 7.75
CA ALA A 220 15.33 25.60 6.88
C ALA A 220 14.16 24.61 6.77
N PHE A 221 13.84 24.20 5.55
CA PHE A 221 12.84 23.18 5.27
C PHE A 221 13.52 21.89 4.82
N ALA A 222 13.30 20.84 5.55
CA ALA A 222 13.78 19.50 5.19
C ALA A 222 12.77 18.45 5.60
N MET A 223 12.67 17.39 4.82
CA MET A 223 11.82 16.24 5.10
C MET A 223 12.60 14.93 4.96
N ASN A 224 12.08 13.88 5.59
CA ASN A 224 12.65 12.56 5.53
C ASN A 224 11.60 11.54 5.07
N ILE A 225 12.02 10.58 4.24
CA ILE A 225 11.23 9.43 3.85
C ILE A 225 11.77 8.21 4.61
N ASP A 226 11.13 7.86 5.73
CA ASP A 226 11.34 6.53 6.30
C ASP A 226 10.59 5.51 5.46
N TYR A 227 11.24 4.41 5.10
CA TYR A 227 10.60 3.33 4.31
C TYR A 227 11.03 1.96 4.80
N ALA A 228 10.18 0.97 4.57
CA ALA A 228 10.50 -0.43 4.80
C ALA A 228 10.36 -1.19 3.47
N THR A 229 11.36 -2.00 3.13
CA THR A 229 11.38 -2.75 1.86
C THR A 229 10.26 -3.77 1.72
N GLN A 230 9.52 -4.05 2.80
CA GLN A 230 8.27 -4.81 2.77
C GLN A 230 7.15 -4.06 2.03
N GLY A 231 7.15 -2.72 2.06
CA GLY A 231 6.08 -1.87 1.54
C GLY A 231 6.44 -1.13 0.26
N ILE A 232 7.70 -0.74 0.08
CA ILE A 232 8.17 0.00 -1.10
C ILE A 232 9.64 -0.28 -1.37
N GLY A 233 10.03 -0.34 -2.65
CA GLY A 233 11.41 -0.58 -3.05
C GLY A 233 12.33 0.62 -2.79
N GLY A 234 13.55 0.36 -2.28
CA GLY A 234 14.54 1.41 -2.00
C GLY A 234 14.94 2.20 -3.24
N VAL A 235 15.04 1.57 -4.41
CA VAL A 235 15.36 2.23 -5.68
C VAL A 235 14.33 3.30 -6.03
N GLU A 236 13.04 3.02 -5.85
CA GLU A 236 11.98 3.99 -6.11
C GLU A 236 12.04 5.16 -5.13
N VAL A 237 12.26 4.89 -3.83
CA VAL A 237 12.40 5.93 -2.81
C VAL A 237 13.59 6.83 -3.10
N GLU A 238 14.73 6.28 -3.53
CA GLU A 238 15.91 7.04 -3.92
C GLU A 238 15.64 7.95 -5.12
N LEU A 239 14.97 7.44 -6.16
CA LEU A 239 14.59 8.23 -7.33
C LEU A 239 13.65 9.39 -6.96
N VAL A 240 12.63 9.11 -6.16
CA VAL A 240 11.68 10.13 -5.70
C VAL A 240 12.39 11.20 -4.87
N ALA A 241 13.23 10.80 -3.91
CA ALA A 241 13.98 11.75 -3.09
C ALA A 241 14.92 12.63 -3.94
N ARG A 242 15.58 12.05 -4.94
CA ARG A 242 16.42 12.79 -5.89
C ARG A 242 15.59 13.81 -6.67
N MET A 243 14.48 13.41 -7.27
CA MET A 243 13.62 14.31 -8.06
C MET A 243 13.05 15.46 -7.23
N TRP A 244 12.74 15.22 -5.95
CA TRP A 244 12.32 16.28 -5.04
C TRP A 244 13.47 17.21 -4.65
N ASN A 245 14.68 16.70 -4.49
CA ASN A 245 15.88 17.52 -4.31
C ASN A 245 16.18 18.38 -5.56
N ASP A 246 15.94 17.87 -6.75
CA ASP A 246 16.16 18.58 -8.02
C ASP A 246 15.26 19.84 -8.18
N VAL A 247 14.11 19.88 -7.50
CA VAL A 247 13.25 21.08 -7.39
C VAL A 247 13.46 21.87 -6.10
N GLY A 248 14.56 21.60 -5.39
CA GLY A 248 14.99 22.37 -4.23
C GLY A 248 14.28 21.98 -2.91
N VAL A 249 13.53 20.90 -2.86
CA VAL A 249 12.91 20.41 -1.62
C VAL A 249 13.83 19.38 -0.97
N LYS A 250 14.55 19.80 0.08
CA LYS A 250 15.55 18.99 0.75
C LYS A 250 14.94 17.72 1.34
N THR A 251 15.23 16.61 0.70
CA THR A 251 14.65 15.30 1.03
C THR A 251 15.76 14.28 1.31
N SER A 252 15.73 13.69 2.49
CA SER A 252 16.53 12.52 2.85
C SER A 252 15.64 11.28 2.90
N PHE A 253 16.24 10.09 2.89
CA PHE A 253 15.53 8.85 3.07
C PHE A 253 16.30 7.85 3.93
N LYS A 254 15.58 6.98 4.62
CA LYS A 254 16.16 5.99 5.50
C LYS A 254 15.36 4.70 5.47
N GLU A 255 16.05 3.59 5.21
CA GLU A 255 15.46 2.27 5.43
C GLU A 255 15.33 2.00 6.93
N VAL A 256 14.14 1.56 7.35
CA VAL A 256 13.82 1.20 8.72
C VAL A 256 13.15 -0.18 8.75
N THR A 257 13.10 -0.80 9.91
CA THR A 257 12.32 -2.03 10.05
C THR A 257 10.82 -1.74 9.94
N PRO A 258 9.98 -2.72 9.53
CA PRO A 258 8.54 -2.54 9.51
C PRO A 258 7.94 -2.10 10.85
N ASP A 259 8.51 -2.55 11.97
CA ASP A 259 8.04 -2.18 13.29
C ASP A 259 8.40 -0.73 13.66
N GLU A 260 9.62 -0.27 13.31
CA GLU A 260 10.00 1.14 13.44
C GLU A 260 9.11 2.03 12.59
N TYR A 261 8.86 1.66 11.32
CA TYR A 261 7.97 2.39 10.43
C TYR A 261 6.57 2.56 11.04
N ARG A 262 5.98 1.46 11.52
CA ARG A 262 4.66 1.45 12.15
C ARG A 262 4.64 2.26 13.45
N GLY A 263 5.71 2.21 14.24
CA GLY A 263 5.88 3.02 15.43
C GLY A 263 5.86 4.52 15.11
N SER A 264 6.62 4.94 14.11
CA SER A 264 6.64 6.33 13.63
C SER A 264 5.30 6.76 13.03
N GLN A 265 4.65 5.87 12.28
CA GLN A 265 3.32 6.08 11.73
C GLN A 265 2.27 6.30 12.85
N SER A 266 2.18 5.38 13.82
CA SER A 266 1.18 5.44 14.88
C SER A 266 1.39 6.61 15.85
N SER A 267 2.63 7.12 15.97
CA SER A 267 2.96 8.32 16.74
C SER A 267 2.81 9.62 15.96
N ASN A 268 2.33 9.58 14.71
CA ASN A 268 2.21 10.74 13.83
C ASN A 268 3.54 11.46 13.53
N ALA A 269 4.66 10.73 13.53
CA ALA A 269 6.00 11.29 13.43
C ALA A 269 6.57 11.34 12.01
N LEU A 270 5.97 10.65 11.04
CA LEU A 270 6.47 10.63 9.66
C LEU A 270 6.22 11.97 8.96
N ASP A 271 7.20 12.46 8.22
CA ASP A 271 7.01 13.56 7.26
C ASP A 271 6.24 13.08 6.03
N VAL A 272 6.68 11.94 5.48
CA VAL A 272 6.16 11.33 4.27
C VAL A 272 5.83 9.87 4.54
N HIS A 273 4.63 9.46 4.21
CA HIS A 273 4.26 8.06 4.14
C HIS A 273 4.67 7.50 2.79
N ALA A 274 5.49 6.46 2.79
CA ALA A 274 5.95 5.76 1.60
C ALA A 274 5.65 4.27 1.75
N TRP A 275 4.67 3.77 1.00
CA TRP A 275 4.22 2.37 1.05
C TRP A 275 3.50 2.00 -0.24
N ASP A 276 3.27 0.71 -0.48
CA ASP A 276 2.36 0.25 -1.51
C ASP A 276 0.90 0.30 -1.02
N LYS A 277 -0.02 0.60 -1.90
CA LYS A 277 -1.45 0.49 -1.63
C LYS A 277 -2.19 0.00 -2.87
N GLY A 278 -3.04 -0.98 -2.66
CA GLY A 278 -3.93 -1.47 -3.67
C GLY A 278 -5.07 -2.23 -3.03
N GLN A 279 -6.27 -1.66 -3.11
CA GLN A 279 -7.47 -2.35 -2.68
C GLN A 279 -8.46 -2.38 -3.85
N PRO A 280 -8.85 -3.59 -4.31
CA PRO A 280 -9.82 -3.72 -5.38
C PRO A 280 -11.21 -3.23 -4.93
N LEU A 281 -12.01 -2.85 -5.91
CA LEU A 281 -13.33 -2.27 -5.71
C LEU A 281 -14.22 -3.06 -4.73
N ALA A 282 -14.20 -4.38 -4.79
CA ALA A 282 -14.99 -5.21 -3.90
C ALA A 282 -14.60 -5.08 -2.41
N ILE A 283 -13.31 -4.83 -2.12
CA ILE A 283 -12.85 -4.60 -0.75
C ILE A 283 -13.27 -3.20 -0.29
N ILE A 284 -13.11 -2.18 -1.12
CA ILE A 284 -13.51 -0.80 -0.81
C ILE A 284 -15.01 -0.70 -0.50
N ALA A 285 -15.83 -1.50 -1.18
CA ALA A 285 -17.26 -1.54 -0.89
C ALA A 285 -17.59 -2.01 0.54
N GLY A 286 -16.76 -2.88 1.12
CA GLY A 286 -16.91 -3.37 2.49
C GLY A 286 -16.04 -2.65 3.52
N ASN A 287 -14.88 -2.11 3.09
CA ASN A 287 -13.92 -1.44 3.96
C ASN A 287 -13.37 -0.18 3.28
N PRO A 288 -13.99 0.99 3.50
CA PRO A 288 -13.71 2.23 2.80
C PRO A 288 -12.54 3.05 3.38
N GLU A 289 -11.60 2.45 4.07
CA GLU A 289 -10.51 3.13 4.80
C GLU A 289 -9.75 4.17 3.94
N THR A 290 -9.61 3.93 2.64
CA THR A 290 -8.93 4.86 1.73
C THR A 290 -9.66 6.19 1.57
N PHE A 291 -10.97 6.22 1.78
CA PHE A 291 -11.83 7.39 1.56
C PHE A 291 -12.28 8.07 2.85
N LYS A 292 -11.89 7.56 4.01
CA LYS A 292 -12.20 8.14 5.32
C LYS A 292 -10.93 8.51 6.06
N ALA A 293 -10.91 9.64 6.75
CA ALA A 293 -9.79 10.00 7.61
C ALA A 293 -9.61 8.91 8.70
N PRO A 294 -8.38 8.49 8.99
CA PRO A 294 -7.07 9.00 8.53
C PRO A 294 -6.58 8.46 7.18
N PHE A 295 -7.44 8.04 6.28
CA PHE A 295 -7.16 7.55 4.91
C PHE A 295 -6.35 6.24 4.85
N GLY A 296 -6.61 5.38 5.77
CA GLY A 296 -5.98 4.10 5.96
C GLY A 296 -6.16 3.66 7.40
N ASN A 297 -5.96 2.37 7.67
CA ASN A 297 -5.95 1.90 9.05
C ASN A 297 -4.61 2.25 9.71
N TYR A 298 -4.53 2.07 11.02
CA TYR A 298 -3.32 2.34 11.82
C TYR A 298 -2.10 1.49 11.41
N PHE A 299 -2.23 0.57 10.47
CA PHE A 299 -1.15 -0.24 9.91
C PHE A 299 -0.73 0.21 8.52
N ASN A 300 -1.61 0.89 7.79
CA ASN A 300 -1.38 1.31 6.40
C ASN A 300 -1.82 2.76 6.28
N HIS A 301 -1.02 3.65 5.81
CA HIS A 301 -1.32 5.05 5.43
C HIS A 301 -2.21 5.83 6.39
N THR A 302 -1.63 6.77 7.04
CA THR A 302 -2.32 7.68 7.95
C THR A 302 -1.90 9.11 7.65
N GLN A 303 -2.52 9.73 6.66
CA GLN A 303 -2.17 11.08 6.24
C GLN A 303 -2.85 12.17 7.06
N GLY A 304 -3.93 11.86 7.71
CA GLY A 304 -4.73 12.78 8.49
C GLY A 304 -5.06 12.21 9.86
N MET A 305 -4.06 11.76 10.63
CA MET A 305 -4.29 11.12 11.92
C MET A 305 -5.10 11.99 12.89
N LEU A 306 -4.75 13.27 12.99
CA LEU A 306 -5.47 14.16 13.89
C LEU A 306 -6.85 14.53 13.36
N TRP A 307 -7.12 14.39 12.05
CA TRP A 307 -8.47 14.50 11.52
C TRP A 307 -9.33 13.29 11.93
N GLY A 308 -8.75 12.08 11.85
CA GLY A 308 -9.40 10.87 12.34
C GLY A 308 -9.70 10.96 13.83
N ALA A 309 -8.72 11.36 14.63
CA ALA A 309 -8.89 11.56 16.08
C ALA A 309 -10.02 12.57 16.40
N TYR A 310 -10.11 13.67 15.64
CA TYR A 310 -11.17 14.67 15.82
C TYR A 310 -12.56 14.09 15.52
N ILE A 311 -12.69 13.35 14.42
CA ILE A 311 -13.96 12.71 14.04
C ILE A 311 -14.35 11.64 15.07
N ASP A 312 -13.44 10.76 15.46
CA ASP A 312 -13.69 9.64 16.40
C ASP A 312 -14.02 10.12 17.82
N SER A 313 -13.56 11.31 18.19
CA SER A 313 -13.77 11.90 19.53
C SER A 313 -14.92 12.92 19.58
N ASP A 314 -15.72 13.07 18.53
CA ASP A 314 -16.75 14.11 18.41
C ASP A 314 -16.18 15.53 18.68
N GLY A 315 -14.95 15.78 18.20
CA GLY A 315 -14.29 17.08 18.28
C GLY A 315 -13.59 17.36 19.62
N SER A 316 -13.48 16.40 20.53
CA SER A 316 -12.82 16.59 21.84
C SER A 316 -11.30 16.41 21.78
N ASP A 317 -10.75 15.80 20.73
CA ASP A 317 -9.32 15.58 20.50
C ASP A 317 -8.99 15.77 19.01
N GLY A 318 -7.71 15.96 18.68
CA GLY A 318 -7.25 16.05 17.31
C GLY A 318 -7.33 17.47 16.72
N VAL A 319 -7.55 17.52 15.41
CA VAL A 319 -7.65 18.75 14.61
C VAL A 319 -8.87 18.65 13.71
N GLU A 320 -9.67 19.70 13.68
CA GLU A 320 -10.85 19.76 12.80
C GLU A 320 -10.43 19.62 11.33
N PRO A 321 -10.99 18.60 10.62
CA PRO A 321 -10.67 18.42 9.21
C PRO A 321 -11.36 19.48 8.33
N PRO A 322 -10.81 19.77 7.14
CA PRO A 322 -11.48 20.62 6.17
C PRO A 322 -12.75 19.94 5.63
N GLN A 323 -13.68 20.76 5.10
CA GLN A 323 -15.02 20.30 4.66
C GLN A 323 -14.96 19.13 3.66
N TRP A 324 -14.00 19.15 2.74
CA TRP A 324 -13.87 18.07 1.73
C TRP A 324 -13.67 16.68 2.34
N VAL A 325 -13.10 16.58 3.56
CA VAL A 325 -12.94 15.29 4.28
C VAL A 325 -14.29 14.73 4.68
N TYR A 326 -15.21 15.58 5.14
CA TYR A 326 -16.59 15.19 5.45
C TYR A 326 -17.36 14.85 4.18
N ASP A 327 -17.23 15.67 3.13
CA ASP A 327 -17.89 15.44 1.84
C ASP A 327 -17.47 14.10 1.22
N LEU A 328 -16.18 13.73 1.36
CA LEU A 328 -15.66 12.45 0.90
C LEU A 328 -16.20 11.29 1.72
N SER A 329 -16.29 11.46 3.05
CA SER A 329 -16.87 10.44 3.95
C SER A 329 -18.37 10.23 3.65
N ASP A 330 -19.12 11.29 3.43
CA ASP A 330 -20.53 11.19 3.03
C ASP A 330 -20.68 10.55 1.64
N GLY A 331 -19.76 10.88 0.73
CA GLY A 331 -19.71 10.29 -0.61
C GLY A 331 -19.48 8.79 -0.61
N ILE A 332 -18.56 8.29 0.21
CA ILE A 332 -18.31 6.85 0.31
C ILE A 332 -19.48 6.11 0.98
N ASP A 333 -20.17 6.72 1.95
CA ASP A 333 -21.35 6.13 2.55
C ASP A 333 -22.50 6.02 1.53
N LYS A 334 -22.62 7.00 0.62
CA LYS A 334 -23.53 6.91 -0.52
C LYS A 334 -23.14 5.80 -1.49
N PHE A 335 -21.86 5.73 -1.87
CA PHE A 335 -21.36 4.65 -2.72
C PHE A 335 -21.70 3.27 -2.16
N GLN A 336 -21.47 3.06 -0.87
CA GLN A 336 -21.76 1.80 -0.17
C GLN A 336 -23.26 1.49 -0.03
N SER A 337 -24.14 2.48 -0.18
CA SER A 337 -25.59 2.27 -0.11
C SER A 337 -26.20 1.66 -1.37
N TYR A 338 -25.45 1.57 -2.45
CA TYR A 338 -25.87 0.99 -3.72
C TYR A 338 -25.18 -0.34 -4.01
N GLU A 339 -25.86 -1.21 -4.76
CA GLU A 339 -25.27 -2.45 -5.25
C GLU A 339 -24.17 -2.15 -6.27
N LEU A 340 -23.01 -2.79 -6.12
CA LEU A 340 -21.87 -2.62 -7.03
C LEU A 340 -22.26 -2.92 -8.48
N GLY A 341 -21.80 -2.04 -9.40
CA GLY A 341 -22.04 -2.18 -10.83
C GLY A 341 -23.36 -1.54 -11.29
N THR A 342 -24.17 -1.00 -10.38
CA THR A 342 -25.33 -0.15 -10.77
C THR A 342 -24.88 1.21 -11.27
N ALA A 343 -25.72 1.92 -12.01
CA ALA A 343 -25.42 3.25 -12.50
C ALA A 343 -25.15 4.23 -11.35
N GLU A 344 -25.95 4.14 -10.30
CA GLU A 344 -25.81 4.98 -9.09
C GLU A 344 -24.52 4.69 -8.34
N SER A 345 -24.15 3.41 -8.19
CA SER A 345 -22.85 3.01 -7.59
C SER A 345 -21.68 3.58 -8.41
N ASN A 346 -21.72 3.44 -9.73
CA ASN A 346 -20.67 3.94 -10.61
C ASN A 346 -20.57 5.48 -10.57
N GLU A 347 -21.70 6.18 -10.54
CA GLU A 347 -21.73 7.65 -10.42
C GLU A 347 -21.09 8.14 -9.12
N TRP A 348 -21.43 7.50 -7.99
CA TRP A 348 -20.80 7.85 -6.72
C TRP A 348 -19.34 7.40 -6.66
N GLY A 349 -19.00 6.26 -7.28
CA GLY A 349 -17.61 5.79 -7.41
C GLY A 349 -16.74 6.80 -8.16
N GLU A 350 -17.22 7.34 -9.29
CA GLU A 350 -16.56 8.42 -10.04
C GLU A 350 -16.39 9.68 -9.16
N LYS A 351 -17.42 10.09 -8.44
CA LYS A 351 -17.38 11.30 -7.59
C LYS A 351 -16.32 11.16 -6.48
N ILE A 352 -16.32 10.06 -5.72
CA ILE A 352 -15.39 9.91 -4.60
C ILE A 352 -13.93 9.75 -5.06
N THR A 353 -13.69 9.02 -6.16
CA THR A 353 -12.35 8.88 -6.72
C THR A 353 -11.83 10.22 -7.26
N THR A 354 -12.69 11.02 -7.90
CA THR A 354 -12.37 12.37 -8.35
C THR A 354 -12.05 13.28 -7.17
N MET A 355 -12.92 13.35 -6.17
CA MET A 355 -12.72 14.18 -4.98
C MET A 355 -11.39 13.87 -4.26
N LEU A 356 -11.07 12.59 -4.05
CA LEU A 356 -9.83 12.19 -3.41
C LEU A 356 -8.60 12.55 -4.24
N THR A 357 -8.65 12.25 -5.55
CA THR A 357 -7.52 12.44 -6.46
C THR A 357 -7.20 13.90 -6.69
N GLU A 358 -8.22 14.75 -6.85
CA GLU A 358 -8.04 16.20 -7.01
C GLU A 358 -7.39 16.86 -5.80
N GLN A 359 -7.49 16.28 -4.60
CA GLN A 359 -6.74 16.76 -3.45
C GLN A 359 -5.23 16.46 -3.51
N THR A 360 -4.81 15.59 -4.42
CA THR A 360 -3.42 15.12 -4.53
C THR A 360 -2.85 14.69 -3.16
N LEU A 361 -3.73 14.09 -2.35
CA LEU A 361 -3.35 13.61 -1.02
C LEU A 361 -2.46 12.37 -1.10
N LEU A 362 -2.75 11.50 -2.06
CA LEU A 362 -2.06 10.27 -2.35
C LEU A 362 -1.39 10.41 -3.72
N ILE A 363 -0.08 10.40 -3.75
CA ILE A 363 0.72 10.54 -4.97
C ILE A 363 1.14 9.16 -5.44
N GLY A 364 0.44 8.62 -6.42
CA GLY A 364 0.82 7.38 -7.09
C GLY A 364 1.97 7.59 -8.06
N THR A 365 2.81 6.58 -8.20
CA THR A 365 3.94 6.57 -9.13
C THR A 365 3.71 5.58 -10.26
N VAL A 366 3.89 4.30 -9.99
CA VAL A 366 3.77 3.21 -10.96
C VAL A 366 2.97 2.08 -10.33
N LYS A 367 1.97 1.60 -11.05
CA LYS A 367 1.31 0.34 -10.72
C LYS A 367 2.27 -0.80 -11.08
N ALA A 368 2.90 -1.34 -10.06
CA ALA A 368 3.97 -2.31 -10.21
C ALA A 368 3.43 -3.70 -10.57
N PRO A 369 4.02 -4.39 -11.55
CA PRO A 369 3.73 -5.80 -11.75
C PRO A 369 4.26 -6.62 -10.59
N PHE A 370 3.60 -7.73 -10.27
CA PHE A 370 4.09 -8.62 -9.24
C PHE A 370 4.24 -10.06 -9.75
N PRO A 371 5.41 -10.68 -9.52
CA PRO A 371 5.63 -12.05 -9.90
C PRO A 371 4.91 -13.03 -8.95
N THR A 372 4.31 -14.07 -9.52
CA THR A 372 3.79 -15.22 -8.78
C THR A 372 4.45 -16.49 -9.29
N TYR A 373 5.00 -17.25 -8.38
CA TYR A 373 5.70 -18.49 -8.65
C TYR A 373 4.83 -19.69 -8.26
N HIS A 374 4.76 -20.70 -9.12
CA HIS A 374 4.15 -21.98 -8.77
C HIS A 374 4.80 -23.15 -9.49
N ARG A 375 4.89 -24.31 -8.83
CA ARG A 375 5.34 -25.54 -9.49
C ARG A 375 4.34 -26.02 -10.51
N ASN A 376 4.83 -26.58 -11.62
CA ASN A 376 3.98 -27.16 -12.68
C ASN A 376 3.21 -28.41 -12.21
N ALA A 377 3.59 -29.00 -11.09
CA ALA A 377 2.87 -30.06 -10.42
C ALA A 377 1.56 -29.60 -9.75
N LEU A 378 1.48 -28.32 -9.36
CA LEU A 378 0.27 -27.71 -8.81
C LEU A 378 -0.74 -27.50 -9.93
N LYS A 379 -1.85 -28.28 -9.91
CA LYS A 379 -2.87 -28.25 -10.95
C LYS A 379 -4.07 -27.39 -10.53
N ASN A 380 -4.85 -26.96 -11.51
CA ASN A 380 -6.04 -26.12 -11.33
C ASN A 380 -5.73 -24.78 -10.64
N PHE A 381 -4.49 -24.33 -10.78
CA PHE A 381 -4.10 -23.02 -10.32
C PHE A 381 -4.74 -21.95 -11.20
N THR A 382 -5.64 -21.18 -10.63
CA THR A 382 -6.34 -20.12 -11.36
C THR A 382 -5.43 -18.92 -11.45
N GLN A 383 -5.12 -18.50 -12.67
CA GLN A 383 -4.49 -17.21 -12.89
C GLN A 383 -5.47 -16.11 -12.47
N PHE A 384 -5.02 -15.16 -11.68
CA PHE A 384 -5.79 -13.95 -11.46
C PHE A 384 -6.02 -13.28 -12.82
N LYS A 385 -7.26 -13.30 -13.28
CA LYS A 385 -7.67 -12.44 -14.38
C LYS A 385 -8.05 -11.11 -13.75
N THR A 386 -7.23 -10.12 -14.00
CA THR A 386 -7.54 -8.71 -13.69
C THR A 386 -8.66 -8.23 -14.58
#